data_9df4b41c3500e54b392a0fdc80372edc
#
_entry.id   9df4b41c3500e54b392a0fdc80372edc
#
_cell.length_a   1.000
_cell.length_b   1.000
_cell.length_c   1.000
_cell.angle_alpha   90.00
_cell.angle_beta   90.00
_cell.angle_gamma   90.00
#
_symmetry.space_group_name_H-M   'P 1'
#
loop_
_entity.id
_entity.type
_entity.pdbx_description
1 polymer ?
#
loop_
_entity_poly.entity_id
_entity_poly.type
_entity_poly.pdbx_seq_one_letter_code
_entity_poly.pdbx_strand_id
1 'polypeptide(L)'
;MGWYHAVQILDGRVPNSKLTHVVEPWYLSSSAKGTPGYDEFMEWKAAQEATGIKFAETVAEVPKPAAGEIRLGIISARTPDNPKLLDGAVEIGCHAIYLEKPGAPTVQELEAMKEKASKAGAKIFMGFNKNVSSYLTKARSFVAENSSDKKCDITFLHNNNYEDTEEQLSECFERNSEGMLKNMAIHELAILVTYYGVTTDSIQEVVADKEFSSCKTLKGPSSGKDFTDFDKLKFKIVTKSGVEVNVAADRCAGDNSDAIVTDASTGKEFVRFSMPDEETITNAPKLKEKYGDAMPYFFAQDPDYLSLKNMVVKNILDGTPAEGVATIDVAIETLKVAEHLTPILLEQLK
;
A
#
# COMPACT_ATOMS: atom_id res chain seq x y z
N MET A 1 10.99 -0.22 -2.95
CA MET A 1 10.14 0.94 -2.56
C MET A 1 10.96 2.01 -1.84
N GLY A 2 11.75 1.69 -0.82
CA GLY A 2 12.52 2.67 -0.03
C GLY A 2 13.37 3.64 -0.87
N TRP A 3 14.06 3.14 -1.87
CA TRP A 3 14.79 3.98 -2.83
C TRP A 3 13.87 5.00 -3.53
N TYR A 4 12.66 4.59 -3.93
CA TYR A 4 11.74 5.49 -4.62
C TYR A 4 11.21 6.60 -3.70
N HIS A 5 10.95 6.30 -2.43
CA HIS A 5 10.67 7.34 -1.44
C HIS A 5 11.84 8.31 -1.28
N ALA A 6 13.07 7.78 -1.22
CA ALA A 6 14.27 8.59 -1.07
C ALA A 6 14.45 9.57 -2.25
N VAL A 7 14.33 9.11 -3.50
CA VAL A 7 14.53 9.97 -4.68
C VAL A 7 13.48 11.07 -4.80
N GLN A 8 12.23 10.82 -4.40
CA GLN A 8 11.21 11.87 -4.37
C GLN A 8 11.55 12.99 -3.37
N ILE A 9 12.20 12.67 -2.25
CA ILE A 9 12.67 13.65 -1.26
C ILE A 9 13.93 14.36 -1.78
N LEU A 10 14.90 13.62 -2.32
CA LEU A 10 16.14 14.15 -2.87
C LEU A 10 15.91 15.15 -3.99
N ASP A 11 14.89 14.92 -4.81
CA ASP A 11 14.47 15.81 -5.89
C ASP A 11 13.73 17.07 -5.42
N GLY A 12 13.54 17.24 -4.11
CA GLY A 12 12.81 18.37 -3.55
C GLY A 12 11.30 18.32 -3.81
N ARG A 13 10.77 17.18 -4.26
CA ARG A 13 9.33 17.00 -4.57
C ARG A 13 8.47 16.85 -3.32
N VAL A 14 9.10 16.62 -2.15
CA VAL A 14 8.45 16.63 -0.84
C VAL A 14 8.92 17.89 -0.10
N PRO A 15 8.18 19.01 -0.17
CA PRO A 15 8.58 20.28 0.43
C PRO A 15 8.81 20.17 1.94
N ASN A 16 9.72 20.99 2.45
CA ASN A 16 10.09 21.07 3.87
C ASN A 16 10.63 19.75 4.46
N SER A 17 11.10 18.86 3.62
CA SER A 17 11.74 17.63 4.03
C SER A 17 13.16 17.51 3.49
N LYS A 18 14.01 16.78 4.21
CA LYS A 18 15.38 16.48 3.81
C LYS A 18 15.71 15.04 4.19
N LEU A 19 16.25 14.27 3.25
CA LEU A 19 16.84 12.97 3.56
C LEU A 19 18.17 13.18 4.31
N THR A 20 18.30 12.59 5.48
CA THR A 20 19.50 12.71 6.32
C THR A 20 20.21 11.39 6.55
N HIS A 21 19.45 10.31 6.69
CA HIS A 21 19.95 8.97 6.97
C HIS A 21 19.22 7.94 6.12
N VAL A 22 19.96 6.91 5.70
CA VAL A 22 19.45 5.69 5.07
C VAL A 22 19.92 4.51 5.90
N VAL A 23 18.99 3.68 6.34
CA VAL A 23 19.29 2.41 7.02
C VAL A 23 19.04 1.29 6.03
N GLU A 24 20.09 0.56 5.66
CA GLU A 24 20.03 -0.52 4.67
C GLU A 24 20.88 -1.72 5.13
N PRO A 25 20.27 -2.65 5.89
CA PRO A 25 21.02 -3.74 6.51
C PRO A 25 21.54 -4.77 5.51
N TRP A 26 20.87 -4.96 4.37
CA TRP A 26 21.25 -5.99 3.41
C TRP A 26 22.46 -5.58 2.58
N TYR A 27 22.34 -4.50 1.80
CA TYR A 27 23.41 -4.07 0.89
C TYR A 27 24.67 -3.57 1.63
N LEU A 28 24.57 -3.17 2.88
CA LEU A 28 25.73 -2.81 3.71
C LEU A 28 26.40 -4.02 4.35
N SER A 29 25.75 -5.17 4.37
CA SER A 29 26.35 -6.40 4.88
C SER A 29 27.39 -6.99 3.92
N SER A 30 28.36 -7.72 4.49
CA SER A 30 29.35 -8.44 3.67
C SER A 30 28.75 -9.54 2.78
N SER A 31 27.54 -10.01 3.12
CA SER A 31 26.84 -11.07 2.40
C SER A 31 26.20 -10.59 1.09
N ALA A 32 26.00 -9.29 0.93
CA ALA A 32 25.36 -8.72 -0.27
C ALA A 32 26.33 -8.57 -1.44
N LYS A 33 27.63 -8.61 -1.21
CA LYS A 33 28.64 -8.40 -2.25
C LYS A 33 28.50 -9.41 -3.39
N GLY A 34 28.35 -8.89 -4.61
CA GLY A 34 28.16 -9.68 -5.83
C GLY A 34 26.73 -10.19 -6.05
N THR A 35 25.77 -9.77 -5.23
CA THR A 35 24.35 -10.03 -5.49
C THR A 35 23.78 -8.98 -6.45
N PRO A 36 22.67 -9.28 -7.14
CA PRO A 36 22.00 -8.32 -8.03
C PRO A 36 21.66 -6.99 -7.30
N GLY A 37 21.96 -5.87 -7.93
CA GLY A 37 21.69 -4.53 -7.40
C GLY A 37 22.72 -4.01 -6.38
N TYR A 38 23.74 -4.81 -6.02
CA TYR A 38 24.75 -4.38 -5.03
C TYR A 38 25.62 -3.23 -5.57
N ASP A 39 26.15 -3.36 -6.78
CA ASP A 39 27.05 -2.34 -7.34
C ASP A 39 26.29 -1.03 -7.58
N GLU A 40 25.08 -1.09 -8.11
CA GLU A 40 24.21 0.08 -8.32
C GLU A 40 23.87 0.77 -6.99
N PHE A 41 23.60 -0.02 -5.94
CA PHE A 41 23.38 0.55 -4.60
C PHE A 41 24.64 1.23 -4.07
N MET A 42 25.82 0.61 -4.22
CA MET A 42 27.07 1.19 -3.73
C MET A 42 27.48 2.47 -4.47
N GLU A 43 27.22 2.55 -5.78
CA GLU A 43 27.41 3.78 -6.57
C GLU A 43 26.45 4.86 -6.09
N TRP A 44 25.17 4.54 -5.95
CA TRP A 44 24.18 5.47 -5.42
C TRP A 44 24.53 5.95 -4.01
N LYS A 45 24.94 5.02 -3.12
CA LYS A 45 25.39 5.35 -1.76
C LYS A 45 26.54 6.34 -1.79
N ALA A 46 27.59 6.08 -2.57
CA ALA A 46 28.75 6.96 -2.66
C ALA A 46 28.37 8.37 -3.14
N ALA A 47 27.48 8.47 -4.13
CA ALA A 47 26.97 9.74 -4.61
C ALA A 47 26.19 10.51 -3.54
N GLN A 48 25.37 9.80 -2.75
CA GLN A 48 24.57 10.45 -1.68
C GLN A 48 25.42 10.82 -0.47
N GLU A 49 26.42 10.02 -0.10
CA GLU A 49 27.38 10.37 0.97
C GLU A 49 28.14 11.66 0.66
N ALA A 50 28.47 11.89 -0.60
CA ALA A 50 29.10 13.15 -1.05
C ALA A 50 28.22 14.39 -0.84
N THR A 51 26.89 14.22 -0.73
CA THR A 51 25.93 15.29 -0.37
C THR A 51 25.70 15.42 1.12
N GLY A 52 26.30 14.55 1.94
CA GLY A 52 26.23 14.58 3.41
C GLY A 52 25.17 13.63 3.99
N ILE A 53 24.50 12.79 3.20
CA ILE A 53 23.60 11.74 3.69
C ILE A 53 24.43 10.66 4.40
N LYS A 54 23.92 10.16 5.52
CA LYS A 54 24.58 9.10 6.28
C LYS A 54 23.92 7.75 6.01
N PHE A 55 24.73 6.71 5.92
CA PHE A 55 24.27 5.34 5.77
C PHE A 55 24.63 4.53 7.02
N ALA A 56 23.72 3.65 7.43
CA ALA A 56 23.83 2.81 8.62
C ALA A 56 23.30 1.40 8.33
N GLU A 57 23.88 0.39 8.94
CA GLU A 57 23.37 -0.99 8.87
C GLU A 57 22.16 -1.18 9.76
N THR A 58 22.10 -0.46 10.88
CA THR A 58 21.05 -0.60 11.87
C THR A 58 20.44 0.75 12.27
N VAL A 59 19.18 0.74 12.68
CA VAL A 59 18.50 1.94 13.17
C VAL A 59 19.20 2.52 14.40
N ALA A 60 19.81 1.67 15.25
CA ALA A 60 20.49 2.09 16.48
C ALA A 60 21.72 2.98 16.23
N GLU A 61 22.32 2.92 15.03
CA GLU A 61 23.44 3.79 14.65
C GLU A 61 23.02 5.22 14.30
N VAL A 62 21.71 5.43 14.07
CA VAL A 62 21.17 6.76 13.76
C VAL A 62 21.07 7.59 15.05
N PRO A 63 21.73 8.75 15.14
CA PRO A 63 21.67 9.57 16.33
C PRO A 63 20.24 10.11 16.58
N LYS A 64 19.91 10.38 17.84
CA LYS A 64 18.63 11.06 18.16
C LYS A 64 18.55 12.43 17.49
N PRO A 65 17.32 12.93 17.18
CA PRO A 65 17.15 14.26 16.62
C PRO A 65 17.71 15.34 17.54
N ALA A 66 18.28 16.38 16.93
CA ALA A 66 18.72 17.55 17.69
C ALA A 66 17.51 18.34 18.24
N ALA A 67 17.78 19.22 19.19
CA ALA A 67 16.72 20.08 19.73
C ALA A 67 16.09 20.94 18.61
N GLY A 68 14.76 20.88 18.48
CA GLY A 68 14.02 21.57 17.43
C GLY A 68 13.95 20.83 16.08
N GLU A 69 14.63 19.71 15.93
CA GLU A 69 14.52 18.85 14.76
C GLU A 69 13.26 17.97 14.87
N ILE A 70 12.46 17.93 13.82
CA ILE A 70 11.34 16.99 13.68
C ILE A 70 11.80 15.86 12.76
N ARG A 71 11.73 14.62 13.23
CA ARG A 71 12.16 13.43 12.49
C ARG A 71 10.99 12.56 12.09
N LEU A 72 10.90 12.29 10.79
CA LEU A 72 10.02 11.29 10.19
C LEU A 72 10.86 10.06 9.80
N GLY A 73 10.52 8.89 10.34
CA GLY A 73 11.03 7.60 9.88
C GLY A 73 10.16 7.07 8.74
N ILE A 74 10.76 6.67 7.63
CA ILE A 74 10.05 5.97 6.54
C ILE A 74 10.49 4.51 6.57
N ILE A 75 9.57 3.60 6.88
CA ILE A 75 9.81 2.16 6.94
C ILE A 75 9.21 1.51 5.69
N SER A 76 10.09 1.00 4.85
CA SER A 76 9.76 0.35 3.58
C SER A 76 10.57 -0.93 3.40
N ALA A 77 10.53 -1.79 4.40
CA ALA A 77 11.21 -3.07 4.46
C ALA A 77 10.25 -4.24 4.18
N ARG A 78 10.71 -5.46 4.37
CA ARG A 78 9.84 -6.64 4.35
C ARG A 78 8.89 -6.58 5.54
N THR A 79 7.64 -6.96 5.32
CA THR A 79 6.59 -6.91 6.33
C THR A 79 6.99 -7.54 7.68
N PRO A 80 7.66 -8.72 7.74
CA PRO A 80 8.08 -9.31 9.02
C PRO A 80 9.14 -8.51 9.80
N ASP A 81 9.88 -7.62 9.13
CA ASP A 81 10.93 -6.82 9.75
C ASP A 81 10.40 -5.50 10.33
N ASN A 82 9.22 -5.06 9.88
CA ASN A 82 8.63 -3.77 10.24
C ASN A 82 8.43 -3.55 11.75
N PRO A 83 7.96 -4.55 12.55
CA PRO A 83 7.83 -4.34 13.99
C PRO A 83 9.14 -3.97 14.67
N LYS A 84 10.23 -4.66 14.35
CA LYS A 84 11.57 -4.36 14.89
C LYS A 84 12.09 -3.00 14.42
N LEU A 85 11.86 -2.65 13.15
CA LEU A 85 12.28 -1.35 12.60
C LEU A 85 11.50 -0.20 13.22
N LEU A 86 10.20 -0.37 13.46
CA LEU A 86 9.40 0.62 14.17
C LEU A 86 9.89 0.81 15.61
N ASP A 87 10.21 -0.28 16.30
CA ASP A 87 10.78 -0.24 17.64
C ASP A 87 12.04 0.62 17.67
N GLY A 88 12.97 0.37 16.75
CA GLY A 88 14.18 1.16 16.62
C GLY A 88 13.90 2.64 16.27
N ALA A 89 12.98 2.90 15.34
CA ALA A 89 12.60 4.27 14.99
C ALA A 89 12.03 5.06 16.18
N VAL A 90 11.23 4.43 17.01
CA VAL A 90 10.72 5.03 18.27
C VAL A 90 11.87 5.27 19.25
N GLU A 91 12.78 4.32 19.43
CA GLU A 91 13.92 4.42 20.38
C GLU A 91 14.90 5.54 20.00
N ILE A 92 15.14 5.78 18.72
CA ILE A 92 15.96 6.90 18.26
C ILE A 92 15.21 8.25 18.25
N GLY A 93 13.93 8.27 18.63
CA GLY A 93 13.14 9.49 18.80
C GLY A 93 12.50 10.03 17.52
N CYS A 94 12.05 9.18 16.62
CA CYS A 94 11.20 9.63 15.51
C CYS A 94 9.87 10.16 16.06
N HIS A 95 9.49 11.35 15.63
CA HIS A 95 8.23 12.02 16.00
C HIS A 95 7.04 11.46 15.23
N ALA A 96 7.33 10.96 14.03
CA ALA A 96 6.35 10.28 13.20
C ALA A 96 7.02 9.16 12.39
N ILE A 97 6.20 8.20 11.98
CA ILE A 97 6.61 7.05 11.18
C ILE A 97 5.66 6.93 10.00
N TYR A 98 6.20 6.92 8.79
CA TYR A 98 5.52 6.48 7.59
C TYR A 98 5.84 4.99 7.42
N LEU A 99 4.83 4.14 7.51
CA LEU A 99 4.97 2.69 7.47
C LEU A 99 4.31 2.12 6.22
N GLU A 100 5.08 1.44 5.37
CA GLU A 100 4.52 0.78 4.19
C GLU A 100 3.55 -0.36 4.58
N LYS A 101 2.53 -0.50 3.72
CA LYS A 101 1.49 -1.51 3.89
C LYS A 101 2.07 -2.95 3.74
N PRO A 102 1.44 -3.94 4.34
CA PRO A 102 0.29 -3.91 5.26
C PRO A 102 0.66 -3.45 6.67
N GLY A 103 1.92 -3.16 6.95
CA GLY A 103 2.48 -2.72 8.22
C GLY A 103 3.13 -3.86 9.00
N ALA A 104 2.44 -4.93 9.30
CA ALA A 104 2.96 -6.13 9.96
C ALA A 104 2.26 -7.39 9.46
N PRO A 105 2.81 -8.61 9.72
CA PRO A 105 2.20 -9.87 9.32
C PRO A 105 0.87 -10.17 10.00
N THR A 106 0.68 -9.70 11.24
CA THR A 106 -0.48 -10.03 12.08
C THR A 106 -1.09 -8.79 12.72
N VAL A 107 -2.38 -8.91 13.05
CA VAL A 107 -3.11 -7.88 13.81
C VAL A 107 -2.45 -7.60 15.16
N GLN A 108 -2.01 -8.64 15.86
CA GLN A 108 -1.36 -8.52 17.18
C GLN A 108 -0.08 -7.69 17.10
N GLU A 109 0.72 -7.89 16.06
CA GLU A 109 1.94 -7.09 15.85
C GLU A 109 1.61 -5.62 15.55
N LEU A 110 0.58 -5.35 14.72
CA LEU A 110 0.12 -3.97 14.48
C LEU A 110 -0.38 -3.29 15.77
N GLU A 111 -1.13 -4.02 16.60
CA GLU A 111 -1.61 -3.50 17.89
C GLU A 111 -0.44 -3.20 18.86
N ALA A 112 0.57 -4.07 18.91
CA ALA A 112 1.79 -3.83 19.70
C ALA A 112 2.59 -2.62 19.18
N MET A 113 2.73 -2.49 17.86
CA MET A 113 3.39 -1.33 17.22
C MET A 113 2.66 -0.02 17.53
N LYS A 114 1.31 -0.02 17.48
CA LYS A 114 0.47 1.12 17.86
C LYS A 114 0.71 1.52 19.31
N GLU A 115 0.68 0.54 20.22
CA GLU A 115 0.88 0.79 21.66
C GLU A 115 2.26 1.41 21.93
N LYS A 116 3.32 0.85 21.32
CA LYS A 116 4.69 1.35 21.49
C LYS A 116 4.85 2.78 20.96
N ALA A 117 4.37 3.07 19.77
CA ALA A 117 4.41 4.41 19.20
C ALA A 117 3.61 5.42 20.04
N SER A 118 2.41 5.04 20.48
CA SER A 118 1.55 5.89 21.33
C SER A 118 2.22 6.24 22.65
N LYS A 119 2.87 5.28 23.32
CA LYS A 119 3.63 5.51 24.56
C LYS A 119 4.77 6.50 24.37
N ALA A 120 5.37 6.53 23.19
CA ALA A 120 6.45 7.45 22.84
C ALA A 120 5.94 8.78 22.26
N GLY A 121 4.65 8.96 22.07
CA GLY A 121 4.06 10.14 21.43
C GLY A 121 4.32 10.23 19.92
N ALA A 122 4.74 9.13 19.28
CA ALA A 122 4.99 9.09 17.85
C ALA A 122 3.70 8.79 17.06
N LYS A 123 3.48 9.51 15.95
CA LYS A 123 2.36 9.26 15.03
C LYS A 123 2.76 8.19 14.01
N ILE A 124 1.83 7.31 13.64
CA ILE A 124 2.02 6.35 12.54
C ILE A 124 1.06 6.68 11.40
N PHE A 125 1.62 6.88 10.20
CA PHE A 125 0.91 7.03 8.94
C PHE A 125 1.20 5.83 8.05
N MET A 126 0.15 5.25 7.46
CA MET A 126 0.27 4.04 6.65
C MET A 126 0.43 4.34 5.17
N GLY A 127 1.24 3.55 4.49
CA GLY A 127 1.53 3.62 3.06
C GLY A 127 0.39 3.14 2.14
N PHE A 128 -0.87 3.35 2.50
CA PHE A 128 -2.02 3.08 1.63
C PHE A 128 -2.23 4.24 0.66
N ASN A 129 -1.36 4.34 -0.34
CA ASN A 129 -1.33 5.44 -1.30
C ASN A 129 -2.64 5.61 -2.09
N LYS A 130 -3.36 4.52 -2.38
CA LYS A 130 -4.66 4.59 -3.08
C LYS A 130 -5.73 5.37 -2.31
N ASN A 131 -5.64 5.45 -0.99
CA ASN A 131 -6.57 6.22 -0.17
C ASN A 131 -6.58 7.73 -0.49
N VAL A 132 -5.48 8.23 -1.03
CA VAL A 132 -5.33 9.66 -1.39
C VAL A 132 -5.22 9.87 -2.90
N SER A 133 -5.48 8.84 -3.68
CA SER A 133 -5.40 8.88 -5.14
C SER A 133 -6.53 9.67 -5.78
N SER A 134 -6.21 10.28 -6.92
CA SER A 134 -7.14 11.11 -7.69
C SER A 134 -8.35 10.31 -8.21
N TYR A 135 -8.14 9.03 -8.61
CA TYR A 135 -9.23 8.21 -9.14
C TYR A 135 -10.30 7.96 -8.08
N LEU A 136 -9.90 7.70 -6.84
CA LEU A 136 -10.81 7.52 -5.71
C LEU A 136 -11.55 8.82 -5.38
N THR A 137 -10.84 9.95 -5.30
CA THR A 137 -11.43 11.26 -4.98
C THR A 137 -12.46 11.66 -6.02
N LYS A 138 -12.15 11.53 -7.31
CA LYS A 138 -13.05 11.80 -8.43
C LYS A 138 -14.31 10.92 -8.37
N ALA A 139 -14.15 9.61 -8.10
CA ALA A 139 -15.30 8.70 -8.01
C ALA A 139 -16.22 9.03 -6.85
N ARG A 140 -15.68 9.33 -5.68
CA ARG A 140 -16.45 9.73 -4.49
C ARG A 140 -17.19 11.05 -4.72
N SER A 141 -16.54 12.04 -5.33
CA SER A 141 -17.18 13.32 -5.70
C SER A 141 -18.32 13.09 -6.67
N PHE A 142 -18.11 12.29 -7.71
CA PHE A 142 -19.17 11.96 -8.67
C PHE A 142 -20.40 11.33 -8.01
N VAL A 143 -20.18 10.35 -7.11
CA VAL A 143 -21.28 9.71 -6.37
C VAL A 143 -22.00 10.73 -5.49
N ALA A 144 -21.27 11.57 -4.75
CA ALA A 144 -21.87 12.58 -3.87
C ALA A 144 -22.70 13.61 -4.66
N GLU A 145 -22.22 14.09 -5.80
CA GLU A 145 -22.90 15.07 -6.66
C GLU A 145 -24.15 14.50 -7.34
N ASN A 146 -24.21 13.19 -7.58
CA ASN A 146 -25.31 12.54 -8.29
C ASN A 146 -26.28 11.77 -7.38
N SER A 147 -26.01 11.69 -6.08
CA SER A 147 -26.79 10.86 -5.13
C SER A 147 -28.25 11.28 -4.96
N SER A 148 -28.63 12.52 -5.32
CA SER A 148 -30.02 12.98 -5.30
C SER A 148 -30.86 12.38 -6.43
N ASP A 149 -30.24 12.12 -7.58
CA ASP A 149 -30.94 11.80 -8.82
C ASP A 149 -30.69 10.36 -9.29
N LYS A 150 -29.64 9.73 -8.78
CA LYS A 150 -29.20 8.40 -9.20
C LYS A 150 -28.83 7.54 -8.01
N LYS A 151 -29.26 6.29 -8.04
CA LYS A 151 -28.72 5.29 -7.13
C LYS A 151 -27.46 4.72 -7.77
N CYS A 152 -26.30 5.05 -7.18
CA CYS A 152 -24.99 4.65 -7.69
C CYS A 152 -24.42 3.48 -6.86
N ASP A 153 -23.93 2.45 -7.54
CA ASP A 153 -23.01 1.48 -6.98
C ASP A 153 -21.58 1.84 -7.36
N ILE A 154 -20.62 1.49 -6.53
CA ILE A 154 -19.20 1.66 -6.82
C ILE A 154 -18.47 0.34 -6.70
N THR A 155 -17.60 0.06 -7.66
CA THR A 155 -16.67 -1.08 -7.65
C THR A 155 -15.25 -0.56 -7.67
N PHE A 156 -14.45 -0.95 -6.69
CA PHE A 156 -13.01 -0.74 -6.70
C PHE A 156 -12.33 -1.96 -7.30
N LEU A 157 -11.67 -1.75 -8.44
CA LEU A 157 -10.96 -2.79 -9.19
C LEU A 157 -9.46 -2.60 -9.04
N HIS A 158 -8.75 -3.70 -8.84
CA HIS A 158 -7.29 -3.76 -8.84
C HIS A 158 -6.82 -4.89 -9.76
N ASN A 159 -6.06 -4.54 -10.79
CA ASN A 159 -5.45 -5.49 -11.71
C ASN A 159 -3.94 -5.56 -11.52
N ASN A 160 -3.37 -6.75 -11.62
CA ASN A 160 -1.94 -7.00 -11.73
C ASN A 160 -1.63 -7.68 -13.07
N ASN A 161 -0.41 -7.52 -13.56
CA ASN A 161 0.04 -7.96 -14.88
C ASN A 161 0.87 -9.25 -14.79
N TYR A 162 0.34 -10.29 -14.11
CA TYR A 162 0.91 -11.64 -14.23
C TYR A 162 0.38 -12.31 -15.50
N GLU A 163 1.16 -13.24 -16.05
CA GLU A 163 0.65 -14.13 -17.09
C GLU A 163 -0.30 -15.16 -16.48
N ASP A 164 -1.41 -15.46 -17.15
CA ASP A 164 -2.35 -16.52 -16.74
C ASP A 164 -1.80 -17.90 -17.11
N THR A 165 -0.65 -18.22 -16.56
CA THR A 165 0.01 -19.54 -16.68
C THR A 165 0.16 -20.15 -15.30
N GLU A 166 0.15 -21.48 -15.23
CA GLU A 166 0.35 -22.19 -13.95
C GLU A 166 1.69 -21.82 -13.32
N GLU A 167 2.75 -21.66 -14.12
CA GLU A 167 4.08 -21.29 -13.67
C GLU A 167 4.11 -19.93 -12.97
N GLN A 168 3.58 -18.88 -13.62
CA GLN A 168 3.56 -17.52 -13.09
C GLN A 168 2.67 -17.39 -11.84
N LEU A 169 1.50 -18.04 -11.88
CA LEU A 169 0.59 -18.03 -10.73
C LEU A 169 1.11 -18.84 -9.55
N SER A 170 1.83 -19.97 -9.78
CA SER A 170 2.47 -20.74 -8.72
C SER A 170 3.54 -19.92 -7.98
N GLU A 171 4.39 -19.22 -8.74
CA GLU A 171 5.39 -18.30 -8.17
C GLU A 171 4.71 -17.16 -7.40
N CYS A 172 3.66 -16.57 -7.97
CA CYS A 172 2.89 -15.51 -7.36
C CYS A 172 2.28 -15.95 -6.01
N PHE A 173 1.67 -17.13 -5.96
CA PHE A 173 1.01 -17.67 -4.77
C PHE A 173 2.02 -18.00 -3.67
N GLU A 174 3.18 -18.60 -4.01
CA GLU A 174 4.23 -18.86 -3.04
C GLU A 174 4.84 -17.58 -2.48
N ARG A 175 5.14 -16.61 -3.35
CA ARG A 175 5.72 -15.31 -2.95
C ARG A 175 4.77 -14.48 -2.10
N ASN A 176 3.46 -14.57 -2.36
CA ASN A 176 2.40 -13.84 -1.66
C ASN A 176 1.52 -14.81 -0.85
N SER A 177 2.14 -15.67 -0.05
CA SER A 177 1.48 -16.73 0.70
C SER A 177 0.47 -16.25 1.74
N GLU A 178 0.47 -14.96 2.07
CA GLU A 178 -0.56 -14.29 2.87
C GLU A 178 -1.91 -14.16 2.15
N GLY A 179 -1.94 -14.36 0.83
CA GLY A 179 -3.14 -14.37 -0.01
C GLY A 179 -3.53 -13.02 -0.59
N MET A 180 -4.42 -13.04 -1.61
CA MET A 180 -4.81 -11.88 -2.41
C MET A 180 -5.32 -10.72 -1.55
N LEU A 181 -6.18 -10.98 -0.55
CA LEU A 181 -6.78 -9.92 0.26
C LEU A 181 -5.80 -9.21 1.18
N LYS A 182 -4.71 -9.87 1.59
CA LYS A 182 -3.66 -9.28 2.44
C LYS A 182 -2.52 -8.66 1.64
N ASN A 183 -2.34 -9.03 0.39
CA ASN A 183 -1.24 -8.57 -0.46
C ASN A 183 -1.71 -7.53 -1.49
N MET A 184 -2.56 -7.95 -2.42
CA MET A 184 -3.01 -7.17 -3.57
C MET A 184 -4.19 -6.26 -3.21
N ALA A 185 -5.33 -6.85 -2.86
CA ALA A 185 -6.56 -6.12 -2.59
C ALA A 185 -6.60 -5.42 -1.22
N ILE A 186 -5.52 -5.46 -0.46
CA ILE A 186 -5.40 -4.78 0.83
C ILE A 186 -5.59 -3.26 0.71
N HIS A 187 -5.23 -2.67 -0.44
CA HIS A 187 -5.46 -1.25 -0.71
C HIS A 187 -6.95 -0.93 -0.85
N GLU A 188 -7.69 -1.75 -1.58
CA GLU A 188 -9.13 -1.60 -1.76
C GLU A 188 -9.85 -1.78 -0.41
N LEU A 189 -9.44 -2.77 0.39
CA LEU A 189 -9.99 -2.94 1.73
C LEU A 189 -9.69 -1.73 2.63
N ALA A 190 -8.51 -1.12 2.54
CA ALA A 190 -8.17 0.10 3.27
C ALA A 190 -9.06 1.29 2.85
N ILE A 191 -9.42 1.40 1.56
CA ILE A 191 -10.40 2.37 1.07
C ILE A 191 -11.76 2.14 1.73
N LEU A 192 -12.22 0.88 1.80
CA LEU A 192 -13.50 0.54 2.39
C LEU A 192 -13.55 0.86 3.89
N VAL A 193 -12.48 0.55 4.62
CA VAL A 193 -12.36 0.89 6.04
C VAL A 193 -12.36 2.40 6.25
N THR A 194 -11.59 3.13 5.43
CA THR A 194 -11.42 4.59 5.60
C THR A 194 -12.68 5.38 5.27
N TYR A 195 -13.40 5.00 4.21
CA TYR A 195 -14.42 5.86 3.63
C TYR A 195 -15.84 5.31 3.67
N TYR A 196 -15.99 3.99 3.86
CA TYR A 196 -17.30 3.32 3.79
C TYR A 196 -17.70 2.68 5.11
N GLY A 197 -16.90 2.86 6.17
CA GLY A 197 -17.18 2.32 7.50
C GLY A 197 -17.21 0.81 7.56
N VAL A 198 -16.52 0.13 6.63
CA VAL A 198 -16.41 -1.32 6.63
C VAL A 198 -15.46 -1.75 7.74
N THR A 199 -15.99 -2.47 8.70
CA THR A 199 -15.25 -3.10 9.80
C THR A 199 -15.75 -4.53 9.97
N THR A 200 -14.98 -5.39 10.61
CA THR A 200 -15.43 -6.74 10.95
C THR A 200 -16.78 -6.76 11.68
N ASP A 201 -17.00 -5.78 12.56
CA ASP A 201 -18.26 -5.65 13.29
C ASP A 201 -19.41 -5.06 12.45
N SER A 202 -19.11 -4.24 11.44
CA SER A 202 -20.13 -3.60 10.59
C SER A 202 -20.62 -4.49 9.46
N ILE A 203 -19.85 -5.50 9.03
CA ILE A 203 -20.22 -6.40 7.95
C ILE A 203 -21.46 -7.18 8.34
N GLN A 204 -22.48 -7.13 7.47
CA GLN A 204 -23.71 -7.90 7.59
C GLN A 204 -23.73 -9.08 6.60
N GLU A 205 -23.30 -8.83 5.37
CA GLU A 205 -23.34 -9.82 4.29
C GLU A 205 -22.11 -9.66 3.38
N VAL A 206 -21.61 -10.77 2.87
CA VAL A 206 -20.55 -10.86 1.88
C VAL A 206 -21.01 -11.80 0.78
N VAL A 207 -20.98 -11.35 -0.47
CA VAL A 207 -21.44 -12.14 -1.64
C VAL A 207 -20.37 -12.16 -2.70
N ALA A 208 -19.81 -13.33 -3.01
CA ALA A 208 -18.89 -13.52 -4.12
C ALA A 208 -19.64 -13.54 -5.46
N ASP A 209 -19.07 -12.87 -6.46
CA ASP A 209 -19.47 -13.00 -7.86
C ASP A 209 -18.83 -14.29 -8.45
N LYS A 210 -19.61 -15.37 -8.47
CA LYS A 210 -19.13 -16.70 -8.92
C LYS A 210 -18.82 -16.78 -10.41
N GLU A 211 -19.37 -15.90 -11.24
CA GLU A 211 -19.10 -15.86 -12.66
C GLU A 211 -17.74 -15.20 -12.95
N PHE A 212 -17.39 -14.20 -12.15
CA PHE A 212 -16.09 -13.52 -12.28
C PHE A 212 -14.98 -14.25 -11.54
N SER A 213 -15.25 -14.74 -10.33
CA SER A 213 -14.22 -15.17 -9.37
C SER A 213 -13.74 -16.59 -9.63
N SER A 214 -12.46 -16.81 -9.38
CA SER A 214 -11.88 -18.16 -9.36
C SER A 214 -10.79 -18.28 -8.28
N CYS A 215 -10.64 -19.51 -7.78
CA CYS A 215 -9.68 -19.91 -6.79
C CYS A 215 -8.92 -21.14 -7.27
N LYS A 216 -7.61 -21.15 -7.13
CA LYS A 216 -6.74 -22.25 -7.55
C LYS A 216 -5.93 -22.76 -6.36
N THR A 217 -5.58 -24.05 -6.39
CA THR A 217 -4.55 -24.62 -5.50
C THR A 217 -3.38 -25.02 -6.37
N LEU A 218 -2.24 -24.36 -6.16
CA LEU A 218 -1.03 -24.52 -6.95
C LEU A 218 0.16 -24.88 -6.07
N LYS A 219 1.08 -25.64 -6.63
CA LYS A 219 2.28 -26.06 -5.91
C LYS A 219 3.39 -25.03 -6.06
N GLY A 220 3.88 -24.49 -4.94
CA GLY A 220 4.98 -23.51 -4.95
C GLY A 220 6.25 -24.07 -5.55
N PRO A 221 6.88 -23.37 -6.51
CA PRO A 221 8.04 -23.86 -7.24
C PRO A 221 9.28 -24.06 -6.36
N SER A 222 9.44 -23.27 -5.30
CA SER A 222 10.60 -23.34 -4.41
C SER A 222 10.41 -24.31 -3.23
N SER A 223 9.23 -24.27 -2.60
CA SER A 223 8.94 -25.06 -1.38
C SER A 223 8.30 -26.41 -1.65
N GLY A 224 7.66 -26.58 -2.81
CA GLY A 224 6.83 -27.73 -3.14
C GLY A 224 5.55 -27.85 -2.31
N LYS A 225 5.19 -26.83 -1.52
CA LYS A 225 3.97 -26.77 -0.73
C LYS A 225 2.79 -26.34 -1.59
N ASP A 226 1.58 -26.77 -1.22
CA ASP A 226 0.36 -26.32 -1.87
C ASP A 226 -0.08 -24.96 -1.30
N PHE A 227 -0.42 -24.05 -2.20
CA PHE A 227 -0.95 -22.72 -1.89
C PHE A 227 -2.32 -22.59 -2.55
N THR A 228 -3.34 -22.27 -1.76
CA THR A 228 -4.70 -22.02 -2.23
C THR A 228 -4.99 -20.53 -2.13
N ASP A 229 -5.25 -19.88 -3.27
CA ASP A 229 -5.55 -18.45 -3.33
C ASP A 229 -6.42 -18.13 -4.54
N PHE A 230 -6.93 -16.91 -4.60
CA PHE A 230 -7.66 -16.37 -5.72
C PHE A 230 -6.68 -15.92 -6.82
N ASP A 231 -6.94 -16.32 -8.06
CA ASP A 231 -6.32 -15.70 -9.24
C ASP A 231 -7.13 -14.47 -9.67
N LYS A 232 -8.46 -14.51 -9.53
CA LYS A 232 -9.35 -13.35 -9.63
C LYS A 232 -10.51 -13.46 -8.65
N LEU A 233 -10.97 -12.33 -8.15
CA LEU A 233 -12.00 -12.26 -7.14
C LEU A 233 -12.84 -11.00 -7.31
N LYS A 234 -14.16 -11.15 -7.27
CA LYS A 234 -15.10 -10.03 -7.15
C LYS A 234 -16.15 -10.37 -6.11
N PHE A 235 -16.43 -9.41 -5.24
CA PHE A 235 -17.41 -9.58 -4.17
C PHE A 235 -18.05 -8.26 -3.78
N LYS A 236 -19.23 -8.37 -3.19
CA LYS A 236 -19.97 -7.27 -2.57
C LYS A 236 -19.96 -7.44 -1.06
N ILE A 237 -19.80 -6.32 -0.37
CA ILE A 237 -20.03 -6.21 1.08
C ILE A 237 -21.28 -5.35 1.30
N VAL A 238 -22.17 -5.82 2.17
CA VAL A 238 -23.27 -5.05 2.73
C VAL A 238 -23.01 -4.86 4.21
N THR A 239 -23.03 -3.63 4.68
CA THR A 239 -22.87 -3.30 6.09
C THR A 239 -24.23 -3.26 6.82
N LYS A 240 -24.21 -3.39 8.15
CA LYS A 240 -25.40 -3.23 8.99
C LYS A 240 -26.09 -1.86 8.87
N SER A 241 -25.37 -0.84 8.42
CA SER A 241 -25.92 0.48 8.11
C SER A 241 -26.53 0.60 6.72
N GLY A 242 -26.46 -0.47 5.91
CA GLY A 242 -27.00 -0.49 4.55
C GLY A 242 -26.04 0.08 3.48
N VAL A 243 -24.78 0.30 3.81
CA VAL A 243 -23.75 0.67 2.82
C VAL A 243 -23.43 -0.58 1.99
N GLU A 244 -23.52 -0.46 0.67
CA GLU A 244 -23.13 -1.48 -0.30
C GLU A 244 -21.87 -1.03 -1.06
N VAL A 245 -20.86 -1.89 -1.13
CA VAL A 245 -19.62 -1.62 -1.86
C VAL A 245 -19.11 -2.89 -2.53
N ASN A 246 -18.47 -2.74 -3.69
CA ASN A 246 -17.93 -3.86 -4.45
C ASN A 246 -16.41 -3.73 -4.57
N VAL A 247 -15.74 -4.87 -4.49
CA VAL A 247 -14.30 -5.01 -4.76
C VAL A 247 -14.11 -6.04 -5.85
N ALA A 248 -13.23 -5.74 -6.78
CA ALA A 248 -12.75 -6.70 -7.78
C ALA A 248 -11.22 -6.66 -7.82
N ALA A 249 -10.61 -7.81 -7.97
CA ALA A 249 -9.17 -7.97 -8.13
C ALA A 249 -8.87 -9.08 -9.13
N ASP A 250 -7.94 -8.85 -10.06
CA ASP A 250 -7.52 -9.83 -11.05
C ASP A 250 -5.99 -9.77 -11.19
N ARG A 251 -5.34 -10.91 -10.97
CA ARG A 251 -3.88 -10.99 -11.04
C ARG A 251 -3.33 -10.91 -12.47
N CYS A 252 -4.20 -11.11 -13.48
CA CYS A 252 -3.77 -11.29 -14.86
C CYS A 252 -4.45 -10.30 -15.85
N ALA A 253 -5.08 -9.21 -15.34
CA ALA A 253 -5.90 -8.34 -16.20
C ALA A 253 -5.26 -6.98 -16.53
N GLY A 254 -3.99 -6.75 -16.19
CA GLY A 254 -3.30 -5.50 -16.47
C GLY A 254 -2.61 -4.91 -15.25
N ASP A 255 -2.15 -3.67 -15.33
CA ASP A 255 -1.42 -2.98 -14.26
C ASP A 255 -2.12 -1.64 -13.94
N ASN A 256 -3.38 -1.74 -13.51
CA ASN A 256 -4.22 -0.57 -13.23
C ASN A 256 -5.15 -0.80 -12.05
N SER A 257 -5.66 0.30 -11.52
CA SER A 257 -6.78 0.30 -10.58
C SER A 257 -7.85 1.25 -11.05
N ASP A 258 -9.12 0.84 -10.91
CA ASP A 258 -10.25 1.63 -11.33
C ASP A 258 -11.26 1.81 -10.19
N ALA A 259 -11.93 2.95 -10.20
CA ALA A 259 -13.19 3.14 -9.49
C ALA A 259 -14.31 3.27 -10.54
N ILE A 260 -15.16 2.26 -10.61
CA ILE A 260 -16.22 2.12 -11.61
C ILE A 260 -17.54 2.45 -10.93
N VAL A 261 -18.20 3.52 -11.40
CA VAL A 261 -19.52 3.92 -10.88
C VAL A 261 -20.59 3.47 -11.86
N THR A 262 -21.54 2.69 -11.37
CA THR A 262 -22.63 2.09 -12.15
C THR A 262 -23.99 2.51 -11.61
N ASP A 263 -25.00 2.43 -12.44
CA ASP A 263 -26.42 2.49 -12.03
C ASP A 263 -26.76 1.22 -11.23
N ALA A 264 -27.16 1.39 -9.98
CA ALA A 264 -27.44 0.26 -9.07
C ALA A 264 -28.65 -0.61 -9.53
N SER A 265 -29.53 -0.06 -10.39
CA SER A 265 -30.72 -0.77 -10.88
C SER A 265 -30.47 -1.55 -12.16
N THR A 266 -29.59 -1.03 -13.03
CA THR A 266 -29.35 -1.58 -14.37
C THR A 266 -27.94 -2.18 -14.55
N GLY A 267 -27.01 -1.87 -13.64
CA GLY A 267 -25.59 -2.22 -13.77
C GLY A 267 -24.84 -1.43 -14.86
N LYS A 268 -25.51 -0.47 -15.52
CA LYS A 268 -24.88 0.32 -16.58
C LYS A 268 -23.81 1.24 -16.01
N GLU A 269 -22.60 1.21 -16.58
CA GLU A 269 -21.51 2.12 -16.21
C GLU A 269 -21.89 3.57 -16.53
N PHE A 270 -21.78 4.45 -15.52
CA PHE A 270 -21.88 5.88 -15.66
C PHE A 270 -20.53 6.49 -15.99
N VAL A 271 -19.51 6.13 -15.23
CA VAL A 271 -18.14 6.66 -15.33
C VAL A 271 -17.13 5.69 -14.72
N ARG A 272 -15.91 5.76 -15.23
CA ARG A 272 -14.73 5.06 -14.74
C ARG A 272 -13.61 6.05 -14.54
N PHE A 273 -12.96 5.98 -13.39
CA PHE A 273 -11.76 6.72 -13.07
C PHE A 273 -10.63 5.73 -12.83
N SER A 274 -9.50 5.91 -13.53
CA SER A 274 -8.39 4.97 -13.55
C SER A 274 -7.13 5.53 -12.89
N MET A 275 -6.31 4.64 -12.36
CA MET A 275 -4.95 4.86 -11.93
C MET A 275 -4.06 3.81 -12.61
N PRO A 276 -3.03 4.18 -13.38
CA PRO A 276 -2.66 5.57 -13.70
C PRO A 276 -3.71 6.28 -14.56
N ASP A 277 -3.83 7.59 -14.37
CA ASP A 277 -4.61 8.44 -15.26
C ASP A 277 -3.79 8.92 -16.48
N GLU A 278 -4.42 9.58 -17.43
CA GLU A 278 -3.76 10.04 -18.67
C GLU A 278 -2.54 10.96 -18.42
N GLU A 279 -2.60 11.79 -17.40
CA GLU A 279 -1.49 12.66 -17.02
C GLU A 279 -0.32 11.84 -16.50
N THR A 280 -0.58 10.87 -15.63
CA THR A 280 0.44 9.97 -15.09
C THR A 280 1.08 9.12 -16.20
N ILE A 281 0.28 8.57 -17.12
CA ILE A 281 0.77 7.81 -18.27
C ILE A 281 1.69 8.68 -19.14
N THR A 282 1.30 9.92 -19.39
CA THR A 282 2.08 10.88 -20.18
C THR A 282 3.42 11.26 -19.51
N ASN A 283 3.46 11.29 -18.17
CA ASN A 283 4.64 11.66 -17.41
C ASN A 283 5.56 10.47 -17.08
N ALA A 284 5.06 9.24 -17.07
CA ALA A 284 5.84 8.05 -16.73
C ALA A 284 7.12 7.87 -17.55
N PRO A 285 7.17 8.13 -18.88
CA PRO A 285 8.42 8.06 -19.66
C PRO A 285 9.49 9.03 -19.17
N LYS A 286 9.13 10.24 -18.73
CA LYS A 286 10.06 11.24 -18.20
C LYS A 286 10.66 10.78 -16.86
N LEU A 287 9.83 10.14 -16.02
CA LEU A 287 10.30 9.56 -14.77
C LEU A 287 11.24 8.38 -15.03
N LYS A 288 10.91 7.54 -16.02
CA LYS A 288 11.78 6.43 -16.44
C LYS A 288 13.13 6.95 -16.99
N GLU A 289 13.12 8.00 -17.81
CA GLU A 289 14.36 8.64 -18.29
C GLU A 289 15.22 9.14 -17.13
N LYS A 290 14.59 9.74 -16.13
CA LYS A 290 15.29 10.30 -14.95
C LYS A 290 15.80 9.24 -13.98
N TYR A 291 15.03 8.20 -13.72
CA TYR A 291 15.28 7.23 -12.64
C TYR A 291 15.70 5.84 -13.13
N GLY A 292 15.82 5.65 -14.46
CA GLY A 292 16.21 4.36 -15.04
C GLY A 292 15.11 3.31 -15.03
N ASP A 293 15.53 2.05 -15.13
CA ASP A 293 14.63 0.89 -15.24
C ASP A 293 14.09 0.42 -13.87
N ALA A 294 13.52 1.34 -13.09
CA ALA A 294 12.79 0.98 -11.89
C ALA A 294 11.48 0.24 -12.23
N MET A 295 10.88 -0.42 -11.23
CA MET A 295 9.63 -1.15 -11.41
C MET A 295 8.54 -0.23 -11.98
N PRO A 296 7.88 -0.58 -13.08
CA PRO A 296 6.93 0.29 -13.78
C PRO A 296 5.83 0.88 -12.89
N TYR A 297 5.35 0.12 -11.92
CA TYR A 297 4.31 0.57 -10.99
C TYR A 297 4.75 1.77 -10.12
N PHE A 298 6.05 1.99 -9.89
CA PHE A 298 6.53 3.19 -9.20
C PHE A 298 6.15 4.45 -9.96
N PHE A 299 6.27 4.43 -11.28
CA PHE A 299 5.93 5.57 -12.14
C PHE A 299 4.43 5.73 -12.29
N ALA A 300 3.71 4.61 -12.41
CA ALA A 300 2.25 4.60 -12.49
C ALA A 300 1.56 5.14 -11.22
N GLN A 301 2.19 4.98 -10.06
CA GLN A 301 1.65 5.42 -8.75
C GLN A 301 2.41 6.62 -8.17
N ASP A 302 3.31 7.23 -8.91
CA ASP A 302 4.17 8.34 -8.46
C ASP A 302 3.40 9.51 -7.83
N PRO A 303 2.30 10.02 -8.44
CA PRO A 303 1.53 11.12 -7.86
C PRO A 303 0.93 10.77 -6.49
N ASP A 304 0.50 9.53 -6.31
CA ASP A 304 -0.16 9.07 -5.10
C ASP A 304 0.83 8.95 -3.93
N TYR A 305 2.01 8.34 -4.19
CA TYR A 305 3.09 8.30 -3.20
C TYR A 305 3.59 9.69 -2.81
N LEU A 306 3.63 10.60 -3.78
CA LEU A 306 4.03 11.98 -3.54
C LEU A 306 2.98 12.74 -2.72
N SER A 307 1.71 12.63 -3.11
CA SER A 307 0.58 13.23 -2.41
C SER A 307 0.55 12.77 -0.95
N LEU A 308 0.63 11.46 -0.72
CA LEU A 308 0.62 10.89 0.63
C LEU A 308 1.75 11.46 1.50
N LYS A 309 3.00 11.52 1.00
CA LYS A 309 4.13 12.10 1.74
C LYS A 309 3.94 13.58 2.03
N ASN A 310 3.46 14.35 1.06
CA ASN A 310 3.21 15.78 1.25
C ASN A 310 2.16 16.03 2.34
N MET A 311 1.08 15.23 2.37
CA MET A 311 0.05 15.33 3.40
C MET A 311 0.60 14.94 4.78
N VAL A 312 1.42 13.89 4.86
CA VAL A 312 2.08 13.47 6.10
C VAL A 312 3.00 14.57 6.62
N VAL A 313 3.89 15.10 5.78
CA VAL A 313 4.82 16.17 6.16
C VAL A 313 4.08 17.41 6.65
N LYS A 314 3.02 17.83 5.94
CA LYS A 314 2.22 18.98 6.32
C LYS A 314 1.50 18.76 7.66
N ASN A 315 0.93 17.56 7.89
CA ASN A 315 0.32 17.24 9.19
C ASN A 315 1.33 17.30 10.34
N ILE A 316 2.56 16.84 10.11
CA ILE A 316 3.60 16.84 11.15
C ILE A 316 4.04 18.26 11.49
N LEU A 317 4.16 19.13 10.49
CA LEU A 317 4.70 20.49 10.66
C LEU A 317 3.70 21.48 11.23
N ASP A 318 2.47 21.49 10.78
CA ASP A 318 1.47 22.51 11.10
C ASP A 318 0.14 21.95 11.64
N GLY A 319 0.02 20.62 11.78
CA GLY A 319 -1.19 19.97 12.26
C GLY A 319 -2.34 19.94 11.25
N THR A 320 -2.13 20.35 9.99
CA THR A 320 -3.16 20.26 8.94
C THR A 320 -3.71 18.83 8.86
N PRO A 321 -5.03 18.63 8.89
CA PRO A 321 -5.60 17.29 8.74
C PRO A 321 -5.12 16.63 7.46
N ALA A 322 -4.62 15.41 7.58
CA ALA A 322 -4.22 14.57 6.45
C ALA A 322 -5.41 13.68 6.06
N GLU A 323 -6.44 14.28 5.46
CA GLU A 323 -7.68 13.59 5.13
C GLU A 323 -7.42 12.42 4.17
N GLY A 324 -7.93 11.25 4.54
CA GLY A 324 -7.73 10.01 3.78
C GLY A 324 -6.40 9.29 4.03
N VAL A 325 -5.40 9.95 4.61
CA VAL A 325 -4.17 9.26 5.01
C VAL A 325 -4.50 8.26 6.13
N ALA A 326 -4.30 6.99 5.84
CA ALA A 326 -4.59 5.93 6.78
C ALA A 326 -3.66 5.96 7.99
N THR A 327 -4.23 5.75 9.17
CA THR A 327 -3.49 5.53 10.42
C THR A 327 -3.25 4.04 10.65
N ILE A 328 -2.49 3.70 11.67
CA ILE A 328 -2.30 2.30 12.08
C ILE A 328 -3.63 1.63 12.49
N ASP A 329 -4.60 2.39 12.98
CA ASP A 329 -5.94 1.86 13.29
C ASP A 329 -6.67 1.38 12.03
N VAL A 330 -6.54 2.11 10.94
CA VAL A 330 -7.05 1.68 9.63
C VAL A 330 -6.34 0.40 9.19
N ALA A 331 -5.02 0.29 9.36
CA ALA A 331 -4.28 -0.91 8.98
C ALA A 331 -4.72 -2.14 9.81
N ILE A 332 -4.89 -1.96 11.12
CA ILE A 332 -5.38 -3.02 12.03
C ILE A 332 -6.74 -3.52 11.56
N GLU A 333 -7.69 -2.62 11.33
CA GLU A 333 -9.03 -3.00 10.89
C GLU A 333 -9.03 -3.60 9.48
N THR A 334 -8.23 -3.05 8.57
CA THR A 334 -8.08 -3.58 7.20
C THR A 334 -7.58 -5.03 7.22
N LEU A 335 -6.60 -5.33 8.06
CA LEU A 335 -6.08 -6.69 8.18
C LEU A 335 -7.12 -7.63 8.83
N LYS A 336 -7.87 -7.18 9.86
CA LYS A 336 -9.00 -7.92 10.45
C LYS A 336 -10.06 -8.24 9.38
N VAL A 337 -10.43 -7.26 8.57
CA VAL A 337 -11.39 -7.45 7.48
C VAL A 337 -10.87 -8.47 6.46
N ALA A 338 -9.60 -8.39 6.05
CA ALA A 338 -9.01 -9.36 5.13
C ALA A 338 -9.04 -10.79 5.70
N GLU A 339 -8.71 -10.96 6.99
CA GLU A 339 -8.75 -12.25 7.69
C GLU A 339 -10.18 -12.79 7.82
N HIS A 340 -11.15 -11.93 8.04
CA HIS A 340 -12.57 -12.29 8.14
C HIS A 340 -13.14 -12.71 6.78
N LEU A 341 -12.83 -11.98 5.71
CA LEU A 341 -13.40 -12.22 4.38
C LEU A 341 -12.82 -13.46 3.70
N THR A 342 -11.53 -13.73 3.87
CA THR A 342 -10.83 -14.81 3.13
C THR A 342 -11.54 -16.16 3.25
N PRO A 343 -11.83 -16.71 4.45
CA PRO A 343 -12.49 -18.00 4.57
C PRO A 343 -13.92 -18.00 4.03
N ILE A 344 -14.67 -16.90 4.18
CA ILE A 344 -16.04 -16.76 3.67
C ILE A 344 -16.06 -16.86 2.15
N LEU A 345 -15.17 -16.12 1.49
CA LEU A 345 -15.09 -16.08 0.04
C LEU A 345 -14.57 -17.41 -0.55
N LEU A 346 -13.58 -18.03 0.10
CA LEU A 346 -13.11 -19.37 -0.28
C LEU A 346 -14.22 -20.43 -0.19
N GLU A 347 -15.07 -20.36 0.83
CA GLU A 347 -16.20 -21.28 0.99
C GLU A 347 -17.27 -21.08 -0.09
N GLN A 348 -17.56 -19.83 -0.44
CA GLN A 348 -18.55 -19.52 -1.48
C GLN A 348 -18.11 -19.94 -2.90
N LEU A 349 -16.81 -20.06 -3.13
CA LEU A 349 -16.25 -20.42 -4.46
C LEU A 349 -15.90 -21.91 -4.60
N LYS A 350 -16.11 -22.72 -3.59
CA LYS A 350 -16.08 -24.18 -3.65
C LYS A 350 -17.37 -24.72 -4.32
#